data_bd241f34510ab9b64b100465ea483a45
#
_entry.id   bd241f34510ab9b64b100465ea483a45
#
_cell.length_a   1.000
_cell.length_b   1.000
_cell.length_c   1.000
_cell.angle_alpha   90.00
_cell.angle_beta   90.00
_cell.angle_gamma   90.00
#
_symmetry.space_group_name_H-M   'P 1'
#
loop_
_entity.id
_entity.type
_entity.pdbx_description
1 polymer ?
#
loop_
_entity_poly.entity_id
_entity_poly.type
_entity_poly.pdbx_seq_one_letter_code
_entity_poly.pdbx_strand_id
1 'polypeptide(L)'
;MKESLNNKDLIIKKLIYRSKYTGTKETDILLSNFVDAHIYDLTLEQLKTYQSILDSGDPRIWRLAIDNEISNDEKELYLLNMIKKSGNIND
;
A
#
# COMPACT_ATOMS: atom_id res chain seq x y z
N MET A 1 16.10 25.36 0.16
CA MET A 1 15.70 25.10 0.05
C MET A 1 15.11 24.50 0.23
N LYS A 2 14.71 24.48 0.20
CA LYS A 2 14.10 24.17 0.25
C LYS A 2 13.62 23.30 0.00
N GLU A 3 13.45 23.01 0.26
CA GLU A 3 13.00 22.41 -0.09
C GLU A 3 12.36 21.84 -0.77
N SER A 4 12.72 21.64 -1.04
CA SER A 4 11.96 21.28 -2.20
C SER A 4 11.18 19.99 -2.03
N LEU A 5 11.65 19.14 -1.17
CA LEU A 5 10.92 17.93 -0.81
C LEU A 5 9.97 18.22 0.32
N ASN A 6 8.70 17.99 0.11
CA ASN A 6 7.73 18.13 1.18
C ASN A 6 7.54 16.79 1.88
N ASN A 7 6.79 16.80 2.97
CA ASN A 7 6.57 15.59 3.75
C ASN A 7 5.90 14.49 2.94
N LYS A 8 5.02 14.87 2.04
CA LYS A 8 4.32 13.89 1.22
C LYS A 8 5.30 13.12 0.33
N ASP A 9 6.22 13.83 -0.29
CA ASP A 9 7.21 13.18 -1.16
C ASP A 9 8.08 12.21 -0.40
N LEU A 10 8.48 12.57 0.82
CA LEU A 10 9.29 11.68 1.64
C LEU A 10 8.51 10.45 2.05
N ILE A 11 7.25 10.64 2.42
CA ILE A 11 6.39 9.52 2.79
C ILE A 11 6.23 8.57 1.61
N ILE A 12 5.98 9.11 0.42
CA ILE A 12 5.82 8.30 -0.78
C ILE A 12 7.07 7.46 -1.04
N LYS A 13 8.24 8.08 -0.97
CA LYS A 13 9.48 7.34 -1.22
C LYS A 13 9.67 6.20 -0.24
N LYS A 14 9.38 6.45 1.04
CA LYS A 14 9.50 5.41 2.05
C LYS A 14 8.51 4.28 1.80
N LEU A 15 7.29 4.63 1.42
CA LEU A 15 6.26 3.61 1.19
C LEU A 15 6.57 2.78 -0.05
N ILE A 16 7.10 3.39 -1.09
CA ILE A 16 7.53 2.64 -2.27
C ILE A 16 8.58 1.61 -1.88
N TYR A 17 9.58 2.03 -1.12
CA TYR A 17 10.63 1.12 -0.69
C TYR A 17 10.06 -0.02 0.15
N ARG A 18 9.24 0.31 1.15
CA ARG A 18 8.65 -0.71 2.02
C ARG A 18 7.78 -1.69 1.25
N SER A 19 7.07 -1.19 0.24
CA SER A 19 6.17 -2.04 -0.55
C SER A 19 6.92 -3.07 -1.38
N LYS A 20 8.18 -2.81 -1.68
CA LYS A 20 8.99 -3.71 -2.49
C LYS A 20 9.81 -4.68 -1.65
N TYR A 21 9.82 -4.50 -0.34
CA TYR A 21 10.64 -5.33 0.56
C TYR A 21 9.85 -5.70 1.79
N THR A 22 8.74 -6.41 1.58
CA THR A 22 7.84 -6.73 2.69
C THR A 22 8.19 -8.03 3.40
N GLY A 23 8.97 -8.89 2.76
CA GLY A 23 9.37 -10.14 3.37
C GLY A 23 8.96 -11.37 2.58
N THR A 24 7.91 -11.26 1.76
CA THR A 24 7.53 -12.36 0.88
C THR A 24 7.42 -11.84 -0.55
N LYS A 25 7.76 -12.71 -1.48
CA LYS A 25 7.77 -12.33 -2.89
C LYS A 25 6.38 -11.98 -3.38
N GLU A 26 5.40 -12.76 -2.96
CA GLU A 26 4.02 -12.54 -3.40
C GLU A 26 3.49 -11.20 -2.95
N THR A 27 3.74 -10.86 -1.70
CA THR A 27 3.31 -9.57 -1.17
C THR A 27 4.07 -8.43 -1.84
N ASP A 28 5.36 -8.61 -2.08
CA ASP A 28 6.17 -7.59 -2.78
C ASP A 28 5.59 -7.28 -4.16
N ILE A 29 5.23 -8.31 -4.91
CA ILE A 29 4.67 -8.12 -6.25
C ILE A 29 3.34 -7.39 -6.17
N LEU A 30 2.48 -7.83 -5.28
CA LEU A 30 1.16 -7.23 -5.12
C LEU A 30 1.26 -5.75 -4.77
N LEU A 31 2.05 -5.43 -3.76
CA LEU A 31 2.16 -4.05 -3.31
C LEU A 31 2.96 -3.18 -4.26
N SER A 32 3.96 -3.76 -4.96
CA SER A 32 4.68 -3.01 -5.98
C SER A 32 3.76 -2.58 -7.10
N ASN A 33 2.88 -3.47 -7.54
CA ASN A 33 1.90 -3.12 -8.57
C ASN A 33 0.99 -1.99 -8.11
N PHE A 34 0.57 -2.05 -6.86
CA PHE A 34 -0.30 -1.03 -6.31
C PHE A 34 0.40 0.34 -6.25
N VAL A 35 1.62 0.38 -5.72
CA VAL A 35 2.30 1.67 -5.58
C VAL A 35 2.69 2.24 -6.95
N ASP A 36 3.10 1.39 -7.88
CA ASP A 36 3.45 1.88 -9.21
C ASP A 36 2.26 2.51 -9.91
N ALA A 37 1.07 2.01 -9.64
CA ALA A 37 -0.13 2.52 -10.29
C ALA A 37 -0.76 3.70 -9.57
N HIS A 38 -0.68 3.75 -8.24
CA HIS A 38 -1.55 4.63 -7.48
C HIS A 38 -0.88 5.54 -6.45
N ILE A 39 0.38 5.27 -6.08
CA ILE A 39 0.94 5.94 -4.90
C ILE A 39 0.94 7.47 -5.00
N TYR A 40 1.15 7.99 -6.21
CA TYR A 40 1.21 9.44 -6.39
C TYR A 40 -0.17 10.10 -6.41
N ASP A 41 -1.21 9.31 -6.53
CA ASP A 41 -2.58 9.82 -6.55
C ASP A 41 -3.24 9.80 -5.18
N LEU A 42 -2.59 9.23 -4.19
CA LEU A 42 -3.16 9.13 -2.86
C LEU A 42 -3.06 10.45 -2.10
N THR A 43 -4.10 10.75 -1.34
CA THR A 43 -4.04 11.89 -0.43
C THR A 43 -3.10 11.57 0.73
N LEU A 44 -2.71 12.60 1.48
CA LEU A 44 -1.86 12.39 2.64
C LEU A 44 -2.51 11.44 3.64
N GLU A 45 -3.82 11.57 3.83
CA GLU A 45 -4.54 10.69 4.74
C GLU A 45 -4.50 9.24 4.25
N GLN A 46 -4.67 9.04 2.96
CA GLN A 46 -4.60 7.70 2.39
C GLN A 46 -3.20 7.11 2.50
N LEU A 47 -2.19 7.94 2.33
CA LEU A 47 -0.81 7.48 2.52
C LEU A 47 -0.58 7.01 3.95
N LYS A 48 -1.12 7.73 4.93
CA LYS A 48 -0.99 7.32 6.32
C LYS A 48 -1.74 6.03 6.60
N THR A 49 -2.90 5.86 5.98
CA THR A 49 -3.66 4.61 6.10
C THR A 49 -2.88 3.45 5.50
N TYR A 50 -2.28 3.66 4.34
CA TYR A 50 -1.47 2.63 3.70
C TYR A 50 -0.26 2.27 4.58
N GLN A 51 0.38 3.28 5.16
CA GLN A 51 1.49 3.03 6.07
C GLN A 51 1.04 2.17 7.26
N SER A 52 -0.14 2.44 7.77
CA SER A 52 -0.69 1.66 8.87
C SER A 52 -0.91 0.20 8.47
N ILE A 53 -1.37 -0.03 7.24
CA ILE A 53 -1.54 -1.38 6.73
C ILE A 53 -0.18 -2.08 6.68
N LEU A 54 0.85 -1.41 6.16
CA LEU A 54 2.18 -1.99 6.11
C LEU A 54 2.73 -2.29 7.51
N ASP A 55 2.45 -1.39 8.46
CA ASP A 55 2.91 -1.57 9.83
C ASP A 55 2.29 -2.78 10.51
N SER A 56 1.16 -3.24 10.01
CA SER A 56 0.49 -4.40 10.62
C SER A 56 1.14 -5.74 10.26
N GLY A 57 2.07 -5.73 9.31
CA GLY A 57 2.89 -6.89 9.00
C GLY A 57 2.34 -7.77 7.89
N ASP A 58 3.23 -8.58 7.31
CA ASP A 58 2.91 -9.41 6.17
C ASP A 58 1.74 -10.36 6.38
N PRO A 59 1.65 -11.06 7.51
CA PRO A 59 0.53 -12.00 7.66
C PRO A 59 -0.82 -11.32 7.56
N ARG A 60 -0.96 -10.14 8.15
CA ARG A 60 -2.23 -9.42 8.06
C ARG A 60 -2.47 -8.89 6.65
N ILE A 61 -1.43 -8.39 6.01
CA ILE A 61 -1.55 -7.90 4.62
C ILE A 61 -2.04 -9.03 3.73
N TRP A 62 -1.45 -10.20 3.87
CA TRP A 62 -1.84 -11.37 3.08
C TRP A 62 -3.31 -11.71 3.32
N ARG A 63 -3.73 -11.77 4.58
CA ARG A 63 -5.11 -12.14 4.90
C ARG A 63 -6.09 -11.12 4.31
N LEU A 64 -5.77 -9.85 4.42
CA LEU A 64 -6.67 -8.79 3.92
C LEU A 64 -6.71 -8.73 2.41
N ALA A 65 -5.57 -8.90 1.77
CA ALA A 65 -5.48 -8.70 0.33
C ALA A 65 -5.74 -9.97 -0.48
N ILE A 66 -5.39 -11.12 0.06
CA ILE A 66 -5.44 -12.38 -0.67
C ILE A 66 -6.56 -13.29 -0.14
N ASP A 67 -6.63 -13.44 1.18
CA ASP A 67 -7.59 -14.37 1.79
C ASP A 67 -8.96 -13.76 2.03
N ASN A 68 -9.16 -12.52 1.58
CA ASN A 68 -10.45 -11.84 1.68
C ASN A 68 -10.94 -11.61 3.10
N GLU A 69 -10.02 -11.51 4.05
CA GLU A 69 -10.39 -11.05 5.36
C GLU A 69 -10.91 -9.61 5.24
N ILE A 70 -11.95 -9.28 6.00
CA ILE A 70 -12.58 -7.97 5.88
C ILE A 70 -12.05 -7.04 6.96
N SER A 71 -11.60 -5.86 6.54
CA SER A 71 -11.19 -4.82 7.48
C SER A 71 -12.44 -4.13 8.04
N ASN A 72 -12.38 -3.77 9.31
CA ASN A 72 -13.44 -2.99 9.94
C ASN A 72 -13.27 -1.48 9.72
N ASP A 73 -12.17 -1.08 9.12
CA ASP A 73 -11.87 0.33 8.90
C ASP A 73 -12.18 0.67 7.45
N GLU A 74 -13.11 1.61 7.23
CA GLU A 74 -13.53 1.99 5.88
C GLU A 74 -12.39 2.54 5.05
N LYS A 75 -11.47 3.26 5.69
CA LYS A 75 -10.31 3.82 4.97
C LYS A 75 -9.39 2.71 4.50
N GLU A 76 -9.14 1.73 5.36
CA GLU A 76 -8.35 0.57 4.96
C GLU A 76 -9.04 -0.21 3.86
N LEU A 77 -10.35 -0.39 4.00
CA LEU A 77 -11.11 -1.17 3.03
C LEU A 77 -11.02 -0.56 1.63
N TYR A 78 -11.11 0.76 1.55
CA TYR A 78 -10.98 1.45 0.28
C TYR A 78 -9.63 1.15 -0.38
N LEU A 79 -8.55 1.29 0.38
CA LEU A 79 -7.22 1.02 -0.14
C LEU A 79 -7.01 -0.45 -0.47
N LEU A 80 -7.55 -1.34 0.36
CA LEU A 80 -7.42 -2.77 0.10
C LEU A 80 -8.10 -3.17 -1.19
N ASN A 81 -9.23 -2.54 -1.51
CA ASN A 81 -9.88 -2.79 -2.79
C ASN A 81 -8.99 -2.36 -3.95
N MET A 82 -8.31 -1.23 -3.81
CA MET A 82 -7.38 -0.78 -4.85
C MET A 82 -6.19 -1.74 -4.98
N ILE A 83 -5.68 -2.22 -3.85
CA ILE A 83 -4.57 -3.17 -3.85
C ILE A 83 -4.99 -4.46 -4.55
N LYS A 84 -6.16 -4.96 -4.23
CA LYS A 84 -6.66 -6.20 -4.86
C LYS A 84 -6.80 -6.04 -6.36
N LYS A 85 -7.33 -4.92 -6.81
CA LYS A 85 -7.48 -4.66 -8.23
C LYS A 85 -6.14 -4.60 -8.93
N SER A 86 -5.15 -4.00 -8.27
CA SER A 86 -3.81 -3.88 -8.87
C SER A 86 -3.13 -5.22 -9.02
N GLY A 87 -3.42 -6.16 -8.11
CA GLY A 87 -2.81 -7.47 -8.15
C GLY A 87 -3.55 -8.45 -9.04
N ASN A 88 -4.72 -8.09 -9.53
CA ASN A 88 -5.58 -9.02 -10.26
C ASN A 88 -5.39 -8.85 -11.75
N ILE A 89 -4.21 -9.23 -12.21
CA ILE A 89 -3.80 -8.95 -13.57
C ILE A 89 -4.25 -9.99 -14.59
N ASN A 90 -4.86 -11.05 -14.13
CA ASN A 90 -5.29 -12.12 -15.02
C ASN A 90 -6.74 -12.03 -15.43
N ASP A 91 -7.41 -11.04 -15.00
CA ASP A 91 -8.84 -10.90 -15.32
C ASP A 91 -9.12 -10.07 -16.54
#